data_06a34df53fdae1b69312a084abe3af5d
#
_entry.id   06a34df53fdae1b69312a084abe3af5d
#
_cell.length_a   1.000
_cell.length_b   1.000
_cell.length_c   1.000
_cell.angle_alpha   90.00
_cell.angle_beta   90.00
_cell.angle_gamma   90.00
#
_symmetry.space_group_name_H-M   'P 1'
#
loop_
_entity.id
_entity.type
_entity.pdbx_description
1 polymer ?
#
loop_
_entity_poly.entity_id
_entity_poly.type
_entity_poly.pdbx_seq_one_letter_code
_entity_poly.pdbx_strand_id
1 'polypeptide(L)'
;MKAGKSPLDRVLGRLDDLDEVNLGILVQRLARERKLLETVFDVIRDGILVLDDKGDISYANIQGKQLIGLKDSQTGQVSLLRAAPEIARAIGLDHGNDGIKAEVIVREMEISYPDLRYIRVYAVPIEEAFVKNTESEKIGLAIIMTDITEEKVSLDERIESEKVSSI
;
A
#
# COMPACT_ATOMS: atom_id res chain seq x y z
N MET A 1 41.98 -16.15 -7.89
CA MET A 1 40.76 -16.47 -7.11
C MET A 1 39.54 -16.17 -7.96
N LYS A 2 38.76 -17.16 -8.28
CA LYS A 2 37.45 -16.93 -8.92
C LYS A 2 36.47 -16.54 -7.84
N ALA A 3 35.96 -15.31 -7.93
CA ALA A 3 34.84 -14.88 -7.08
C ALA A 3 33.65 -15.84 -7.28
N GLY A 4 33.12 -16.39 -6.21
CA GLY A 4 31.97 -17.27 -6.28
C GLY A 4 30.78 -16.52 -6.91
N LYS A 5 30.09 -17.16 -7.83
CA LYS A 5 28.90 -16.60 -8.44
C LYS A 5 27.82 -16.40 -7.36
N SER A 6 27.21 -15.21 -7.32
CA SER A 6 26.10 -14.96 -6.42
C SER A 6 24.90 -15.86 -6.78
N PRO A 7 23.96 -16.11 -5.85
CA PRO A 7 22.74 -16.85 -6.16
C PRO A 7 21.97 -16.27 -7.36
N LEU A 8 22.00 -14.94 -7.51
CA LEU A 8 21.39 -14.25 -8.64
C LEU A 8 22.09 -14.59 -9.96
N ASP A 9 23.41 -14.63 -9.99
CA ASP A 9 24.18 -14.98 -11.18
C ASP A 9 23.88 -16.42 -11.63
N ARG A 10 23.66 -17.32 -10.68
CA ARG A 10 23.25 -18.71 -10.99
C ARG A 10 21.84 -18.76 -11.61
N VAL A 11 20.91 -17.96 -11.12
CA VAL A 11 19.55 -17.87 -11.67
C VAL A 11 19.58 -17.26 -13.06
N LEU A 12 20.35 -16.19 -13.25
CA LEU A 12 20.54 -15.56 -14.57
C LEU A 12 21.21 -16.50 -15.56
N GLY A 13 22.23 -17.26 -15.13
CA GLY A 13 22.86 -18.28 -15.95
C GLY A 13 21.92 -19.40 -16.38
N ARG A 14 20.99 -19.81 -15.51
CA ARG A 14 19.92 -20.75 -15.86
C ARG A 14 18.91 -20.19 -16.84
N LEU A 15 18.61 -18.91 -16.75
CA LEU A 15 17.72 -18.24 -17.70
C LEU A 15 18.33 -18.20 -19.11
N ASP A 16 19.65 -18.01 -19.22
CA ASP A 16 20.34 -18.05 -20.51
C ASP A 16 20.31 -19.45 -21.17
N ASP A 17 20.22 -20.52 -20.35
CA ASP A 17 20.11 -21.89 -20.83
C ASP A 17 18.69 -22.32 -21.22
N LEU A 18 17.66 -21.49 -20.92
CA LEU A 18 16.29 -21.76 -21.33
C LEU A 18 16.12 -21.46 -22.82
N ASP A 19 15.49 -22.38 -23.54
CA ASP A 19 15.10 -22.10 -24.91
C ASP A 19 14.00 -21.02 -24.98
N GLU A 20 13.83 -20.41 -26.15
CA GLU A 20 12.87 -19.30 -26.34
C GLU A 20 11.44 -19.70 -25.97
N VAL A 21 11.06 -20.96 -26.15
CA VAL A 21 9.73 -21.48 -25.83
C VAL A 21 9.51 -21.51 -24.33
N ASN A 22 10.46 -22.00 -23.56
CA ASN A 22 10.38 -22.05 -22.10
C ASN A 22 10.42 -20.65 -21.49
N LEU A 23 11.24 -19.77 -22.04
CA LEU A 23 11.27 -18.37 -21.61
C LEU A 23 9.94 -17.67 -21.90
N GLY A 24 9.34 -17.92 -23.06
CA GLY A 24 8.00 -17.39 -23.42
C GLY A 24 6.92 -17.86 -22.47
N ILE A 25 6.92 -19.15 -22.10
CA ILE A 25 5.97 -19.72 -21.13
C ILE A 25 6.13 -19.06 -19.76
N LEU A 26 7.37 -18.88 -19.30
CA LEU A 26 7.67 -18.22 -18.02
C LEU A 26 7.17 -16.78 -18.00
N VAL A 27 7.43 -16.01 -19.05
CA VAL A 27 6.95 -14.61 -19.17
C VAL A 27 5.43 -14.54 -19.16
N GLN A 28 4.75 -15.43 -19.89
CA GLN A 28 3.28 -15.49 -19.87
C GLN A 28 2.74 -15.84 -18.49
N ARG A 29 3.37 -16.77 -17.78
CA ARG A 29 2.97 -17.14 -16.42
C ARG A 29 3.10 -15.97 -15.45
N LEU A 30 4.23 -15.29 -15.48
CA LEU A 30 4.45 -14.09 -14.63
C LEU A 30 3.45 -12.99 -14.94
N ALA A 31 3.14 -12.75 -16.22
CA ALA A 31 2.15 -11.76 -16.62
C ALA A 31 0.74 -12.12 -16.12
N ARG A 32 0.37 -13.40 -16.14
CA ARG A 32 -0.92 -13.88 -15.60
C ARG A 32 -0.99 -13.72 -14.09
N GLU A 33 0.06 -14.09 -13.36
CA GLU A 33 0.13 -13.95 -11.91
C GLU A 33 0.03 -12.47 -11.50
N ARG A 34 0.74 -11.59 -12.18
CA ARG A 34 0.67 -10.15 -11.96
C ARG A 34 -0.74 -9.60 -12.19
N LYS A 35 -1.36 -9.98 -13.31
CA LYS A 35 -2.72 -9.56 -13.62
C LYS A 35 -3.75 -10.07 -12.61
N LEU A 36 -3.57 -11.31 -12.14
CA LEU A 36 -4.42 -11.88 -11.10
C LEU A 36 -4.32 -11.09 -9.79
N LEU A 37 -3.12 -10.74 -9.35
CA LEU A 37 -2.90 -9.92 -8.17
C LEU A 37 -3.54 -8.54 -8.31
N GLU A 38 -3.36 -7.87 -9.44
CA GLU A 38 -4.00 -6.59 -9.73
C GLU A 38 -5.53 -6.70 -9.68
N THR A 39 -6.08 -7.76 -10.28
CA THR A 39 -7.51 -8.02 -10.26
C THR A 39 -8.03 -8.25 -8.83
N VAL A 40 -7.32 -9.03 -8.03
CA VAL A 40 -7.68 -9.27 -6.63
C VAL A 40 -7.66 -7.97 -5.84
N PHE A 41 -6.63 -7.14 -6.00
CA PHE A 41 -6.55 -5.84 -5.34
C PHE A 41 -7.67 -4.89 -5.76
N ASP A 42 -8.11 -4.93 -7.02
CA ASP A 42 -9.21 -4.11 -7.50
C ASP A 42 -10.58 -4.58 -7.00
N VAL A 43 -10.74 -5.88 -6.75
CA VAL A 43 -11.97 -6.46 -6.19
C VAL A 43 -12.11 -6.23 -4.69
N ILE A 44 -10.99 -6.12 -3.99
CA ILE A 44 -10.99 -5.81 -2.55
C ILE A 44 -11.63 -4.43 -2.32
N ARG A 45 -12.60 -4.38 -1.42
CA ARG A 45 -13.30 -3.12 -1.09
C ARG A 45 -12.43 -2.15 -0.31
N ASP A 46 -11.38 -2.64 0.31
CA ASP A 46 -10.45 -1.80 1.04
C ASP A 46 -9.51 -1.06 0.10
N GLY A 47 -9.17 0.18 0.46
CA GLY A 47 -8.15 0.94 -0.23
C GLY A 47 -6.76 0.44 0.15
N ILE A 48 -5.91 0.22 -0.84
CA ILE A 48 -4.52 -0.19 -0.65
C ILE A 48 -3.60 0.84 -1.27
N LEU A 49 -2.68 1.34 -0.47
CA LEU A 49 -1.58 2.21 -0.93
C LEU A 49 -0.25 1.55 -0.56
N VAL A 50 0.73 1.70 -1.42
CA VAL A 50 2.11 1.34 -1.13
C VAL A 50 2.98 2.57 -1.29
N LEU A 51 3.73 2.89 -0.26
CA LEU A 51 4.67 4.00 -0.26
C LEU A 51 6.10 3.47 -0.37
N ASP A 52 6.95 4.23 -1.04
CA ASP A 52 8.38 3.99 -1.03
C ASP A 52 9.03 4.54 0.27
N ASP A 53 10.33 4.43 0.39
CA ASP A 53 11.12 4.91 1.54
C ASP A 53 11.05 6.42 1.75
N LYS A 54 10.66 7.16 0.72
CA LYS A 54 10.51 8.63 0.77
C LYS A 54 9.09 9.07 1.13
N GLY A 55 8.15 8.14 1.21
CA GLY A 55 6.73 8.44 1.46
C GLY A 55 5.95 8.78 0.20
N ASP A 56 6.52 8.56 -0.98
CA ASP A 56 5.84 8.73 -2.26
C ASP A 56 4.98 7.50 -2.56
N ILE A 57 3.81 7.72 -3.15
CA ILE A 57 2.87 6.66 -3.49
C ILE A 57 3.37 5.91 -4.72
N SER A 58 3.87 4.69 -4.54
CA SER A 58 4.33 3.84 -5.64
C SER A 58 3.22 3.00 -6.24
N TYR A 59 2.19 2.68 -5.47
CA TYR A 59 1.02 1.91 -5.91
C TYR A 59 -0.23 2.33 -5.13
N ALA A 60 -1.35 2.32 -5.82
CA ALA A 60 -2.68 2.47 -5.22
C ALA A 60 -3.69 1.62 -6.01
N ASN A 61 -4.53 0.86 -5.32
CA ASN A 61 -5.63 0.19 -5.99
C ASN A 61 -6.77 1.19 -6.28
N ILE A 62 -7.80 0.76 -6.99
CA ILE A 62 -8.92 1.63 -7.38
C ILE A 62 -9.59 2.25 -6.15
N GLN A 63 -9.84 1.45 -5.13
CA GLN A 63 -10.47 1.93 -3.89
C GLN A 63 -9.59 2.93 -3.14
N GLY A 64 -8.29 2.68 -3.08
CA GLY A 64 -7.33 3.60 -2.49
C GLY A 64 -7.30 4.96 -3.19
N LYS A 65 -7.28 4.96 -4.51
CA LYS A 65 -7.35 6.19 -5.31
C LYS A 65 -8.64 6.98 -5.03
N GLN A 66 -9.77 6.30 -4.97
CA GLN A 66 -11.05 6.94 -4.70
C GLN A 66 -11.13 7.51 -3.29
N LEU A 67 -10.64 6.78 -2.29
CA LEU A 67 -10.69 7.22 -0.88
C LEU A 67 -9.87 8.49 -0.64
N ILE A 68 -8.75 8.67 -1.32
CA ILE A 68 -7.89 9.84 -1.14
C ILE A 68 -8.03 10.87 -2.28
N GLY A 69 -8.86 10.61 -3.27
CA GLY A 69 -9.03 11.50 -4.42
C GLY A 69 -7.81 11.57 -5.34
N LEU A 70 -7.05 10.50 -5.46
CA LEU A 70 -5.86 10.43 -6.29
C LEU A 70 -6.23 10.15 -7.75
N LYS A 71 -5.67 10.91 -8.67
CA LYS A 71 -5.81 10.69 -10.11
C LYS A 71 -4.81 9.64 -10.61
N ASP A 72 -5.17 8.86 -11.63
CA ASP A 72 -4.30 7.81 -12.19
C ASP A 72 -2.93 8.32 -12.64
N SER A 73 -2.87 9.55 -13.16
CA SER A 73 -1.63 10.17 -13.61
C SER A 73 -0.68 10.59 -12.48
N GLN A 74 -1.10 10.53 -11.24
CA GLN A 74 -0.34 11.03 -10.09
C GLN A 74 0.41 9.94 -9.32
N THR A 75 0.12 8.67 -9.59
CA THR A 75 0.82 7.57 -8.94
C THR A 75 2.31 7.59 -9.29
N GLY A 76 3.16 7.47 -8.28
CA GLY A 76 4.63 7.54 -8.45
C GLY A 76 5.23 8.94 -8.40
N GLN A 77 4.42 9.98 -8.42
CA GLN A 77 4.88 11.38 -8.46
C GLN A 77 4.44 12.21 -7.26
N VAL A 78 3.59 11.66 -6.41
CA VAL A 78 2.97 12.39 -5.31
C VAL A 78 3.27 11.70 -3.99
N SER A 79 3.71 12.49 -2.99
CA SER A 79 3.84 12.01 -1.62
C SER A 79 2.47 11.84 -0.96
N LEU A 80 2.38 10.93 -0.01
CA LEU A 80 1.16 10.77 0.78
C LEU A 80 0.82 12.06 1.55
N LEU A 81 1.82 12.74 2.08
CA LEU A 81 1.63 13.99 2.80
C LEU A 81 0.94 15.06 1.95
N ARG A 82 1.20 15.06 0.65
CA ARG A 82 0.58 15.99 -0.29
C ARG A 82 -0.79 15.53 -0.76
N ALA A 83 -0.94 14.23 -1.04
CA ALA A 83 -2.19 13.65 -1.54
C ALA A 83 -3.25 13.52 -0.45
N ALA A 84 -2.86 13.10 0.75
CA ALA A 84 -3.75 12.86 1.88
C ALA A 84 -3.08 13.28 3.19
N PRO A 85 -2.98 14.58 3.47
CA PRO A 85 -2.25 15.08 4.64
C PRO A 85 -2.84 14.61 5.97
N GLU A 86 -4.13 14.42 6.06
CA GLU A 86 -4.79 13.91 7.27
C GLU A 86 -4.33 12.51 7.62
N ILE A 87 -4.25 11.63 6.62
CA ILE A 87 -3.78 10.25 6.78
C ILE A 87 -2.27 10.24 7.11
N ALA A 88 -1.49 11.04 6.38
CA ALA A 88 -0.05 11.14 6.60
C ALA A 88 0.28 11.57 8.03
N ARG A 89 -0.43 12.54 8.58
CA ARG A 89 -0.27 12.99 9.97
C ARG A 89 -0.67 11.90 10.96
N ALA A 90 -1.77 11.21 10.71
CA ALA A 90 -2.25 10.14 11.60
C ALA A 90 -1.24 9.01 11.74
N ILE A 91 -0.47 8.70 10.71
CA ILE A 91 0.55 7.66 10.73
C ILE A 91 1.97 8.20 10.98
N GLY A 92 2.11 9.49 11.27
CA GLY A 92 3.37 10.09 11.69
C GLY A 92 4.35 10.45 10.58
N LEU A 93 3.89 10.61 9.34
CA LEU A 93 4.73 10.99 8.19
C LEU A 93 4.94 12.50 8.04
N ASP A 94 4.35 13.30 8.90
CA ASP A 94 4.47 14.76 8.87
C ASP A 94 5.71 15.29 9.63
N HIS A 95 6.42 14.44 10.35
CA HIS A 95 7.56 14.82 11.19
C HIS A 95 8.91 14.66 10.46
N GLY A 96 9.10 15.39 9.36
CA GLY A 96 10.40 15.64 8.77
C GLY A 96 11.22 14.39 8.39
N ASN A 97 12.53 14.51 8.55
CA ASN A 97 13.52 13.58 7.99
C ASN A 97 13.66 12.22 8.69
N ASP A 98 12.80 11.87 9.63
CA ASP A 98 12.96 10.63 10.40
C ASP A 98 12.62 9.34 9.62
N GLY A 99 12.19 9.47 8.39
CA GLY A 99 11.85 8.33 7.55
C GLY A 99 10.63 7.55 8.05
N ILE A 100 10.35 6.45 7.38
CA ILE A 100 9.27 5.55 7.76
C ILE A 100 9.74 4.69 8.93
N LYS A 101 9.02 4.77 10.05
CA LYS A 101 9.31 3.94 11.22
C LYS A 101 8.85 2.51 10.99
N ALA A 102 9.64 1.54 11.44
CA ALA A 102 9.35 0.11 11.32
C ALA A 102 8.32 -0.35 12.36
N GLU A 103 7.19 0.33 12.45
CA GLU A 103 6.12 0.02 13.41
C GLU A 103 4.79 -0.14 12.69
N VAL A 104 3.99 -1.10 13.14
CA VAL A 104 2.61 -1.25 12.68
C VAL A 104 1.74 -0.21 13.38
N ILE A 105 1.00 0.58 12.63
CA ILE A 105 0.14 1.64 13.15
C ILE A 105 -1.30 1.35 12.74
N VAL A 106 -2.20 1.38 13.71
CA VAL A 106 -3.64 1.28 13.47
C VAL A 106 -4.30 2.53 14.01
N ARG A 107 -5.06 3.21 13.17
CA ARG A 107 -5.81 4.43 13.55
C ARG A 107 -7.19 4.42 12.93
N GLU A 108 -8.16 4.89 13.69
CA GLU A 108 -9.47 5.25 13.17
C GLU A 108 -9.57 6.76 13.12
N MET A 109 -10.04 7.29 12.00
CA MET A 109 -10.07 8.73 11.79
C MET A 109 -11.19 9.14 10.84
N GLU A 110 -11.57 10.39 10.95
CA GLU A 110 -12.44 11.04 9.99
C GLU A 110 -11.59 11.74 8.93
N ILE A 111 -11.94 11.58 7.68
CA ILE A 111 -11.36 12.33 6.57
C ILE A 111 -12.43 13.20 5.93
N SER A 112 -12.07 14.41 5.53
CA SER A 112 -12.99 15.38 4.92
C SER A 112 -12.84 15.50 3.41
N TYR A 113 -11.74 15.04 2.86
CA TYR A 113 -11.47 15.12 1.41
C TYR A 113 -11.15 13.72 0.85
N PRO A 114 -11.66 13.37 -0.34
CA PRO A 114 -12.61 14.11 -1.18
C PRO A 114 -14.03 14.16 -0.64
N ASP A 115 -14.40 13.25 0.23
CA ASP A 115 -15.70 13.15 0.88
C ASP A 115 -15.54 12.91 2.38
N LEU A 116 -16.53 13.35 3.16
CA LEU A 116 -16.54 13.07 4.59
C LEU A 116 -16.77 11.58 4.84
N ARG A 117 -15.77 10.89 5.40
CA ARG A 117 -15.81 9.47 5.70
C ARG A 117 -15.07 9.16 6.99
N TYR A 118 -15.51 8.09 7.66
CA TYR A 118 -14.74 7.47 8.73
C TYR A 118 -13.96 6.31 8.16
N ILE A 119 -12.65 6.27 8.38
CA ILE A 119 -11.78 5.21 7.90
C ILE A 119 -10.97 4.61 9.03
N ARG A 120 -10.69 3.32 8.91
CA ARG A 120 -9.65 2.64 9.69
C ARG A 120 -8.42 2.49 8.82
N VAL A 121 -7.31 3.02 9.30
CA VAL A 121 -6.02 2.96 8.61
C VAL A 121 -5.13 1.95 9.32
N TYR A 122 -4.61 1.01 8.55
CA TYR A 122 -3.66 0.00 8.98
C TYR A 122 -2.38 0.18 8.16
N ALA A 123 -1.32 0.65 8.80
CA ALA A 123 -0.04 0.92 8.16
C ALA A 123 1.00 -0.12 8.60
N VAL A 124 1.55 -0.85 7.66
CA VAL A 124 2.52 -1.93 7.90
C VAL A 124 3.82 -1.61 7.17
N PRO A 125 4.97 -1.58 7.87
CA PRO A 125 6.24 -1.42 7.19
C PRO A 125 6.53 -2.65 6.32
N ILE A 126 7.06 -2.41 5.12
CA ILE A 126 7.47 -3.45 4.20
C ILE A 126 8.94 -3.24 3.81
N GLU A 127 9.71 -4.31 3.88
CA GLU A 127 11.06 -4.27 3.37
C GLU A 127 11.02 -4.33 1.84
N GLU A 128 11.68 -3.36 1.21
CA GLU A 128 11.90 -3.46 -0.24
C GLU A 128 12.95 -4.54 -0.52
N ALA A 129 12.50 -5.80 -0.54
CA ALA A 129 13.34 -6.98 -0.67
C ALA A 129 14.14 -7.05 -1.98
N PHE A 130 13.94 -6.11 -2.91
CA PHE A 130 14.48 -6.21 -4.27
C PHE A 130 15.46 -5.11 -4.67
N VAL A 131 15.77 -4.14 -3.80
CA VAL A 131 16.86 -3.21 -4.10
C VAL A 131 18.15 -3.77 -3.56
N LYS A 132 18.73 -4.68 -4.35
CA LYS A 132 20.08 -5.19 -4.10
C LYS A 132 21.09 -4.05 -4.28
N ASN A 133 22.02 -3.96 -3.35
CA ASN A 133 23.25 -3.16 -3.35
C ASN A 133 23.16 -1.77 -2.70
N THR A 134 22.19 -1.49 -1.86
CA THR A 134 22.33 -0.38 -0.93
C THR A 134 22.46 -0.91 0.46
N GLU A 135 23.52 -0.53 1.14
CA GLU A 135 23.80 -0.86 2.55
C GLU A 135 22.74 -0.27 3.52
N SER A 136 21.79 0.48 3.00
CA SER A 136 20.66 1.01 3.76
C SER A 136 19.41 0.20 3.47
N GLU A 137 18.87 -0.41 4.50
CA GLU A 137 17.54 -1.02 4.46
C GLU A 137 16.52 0.06 4.12
N LYS A 138 16.01 0.03 2.90
CA LYS A 138 14.91 0.89 2.50
C LYS A 138 13.61 0.26 2.96
N ILE A 139 12.92 0.93 3.84
CA ILE A 139 11.64 0.49 4.38
C ILE A 139 10.54 1.30 3.69
N GLY A 140 9.68 0.61 2.96
CA GLY A 140 8.44 1.15 2.44
C GLY A 140 7.30 0.97 3.44
N LEU A 141 6.10 1.38 3.06
CA LEU A 141 4.91 1.29 3.90
C LEU A 141 3.73 0.80 3.06
N ALA A 142 3.06 -0.24 3.51
CA ALA A 142 1.78 -0.65 2.97
C ALA A 142 0.67 -0.07 3.85
N ILE A 143 -0.31 0.60 3.24
CA ILE A 143 -1.43 1.20 3.94
C ILE A 143 -2.71 0.55 3.45
N ILE A 144 -3.48 0.02 4.38
CA ILE A 144 -4.81 -0.53 4.12
C ILE A 144 -5.82 0.39 4.79
N MET A 145 -6.78 0.86 4.00
CA MET A 145 -7.84 1.77 4.47
C MET A 145 -9.19 1.10 4.30
N THR A 146 -9.90 0.95 5.39
CA THR A 146 -11.25 0.41 5.40
C THR A 146 -12.23 1.54 5.68
N ASP A 147 -13.23 1.71 4.81
CA ASP A 147 -14.32 2.67 5.04
C ASP A 147 -15.28 2.07 6.08
N ILE A 148 -15.33 2.70 7.24
CA ILE A 148 -16.17 2.28 8.37
C ILE A 148 -17.33 3.26 8.61
N THR A 149 -17.67 4.09 7.64
CA THR A 149 -18.70 5.13 7.76
C THR A 149 -20.05 4.52 8.14
N GLU A 150 -20.48 3.46 7.47
CA GLU A 150 -21.74 2.78 7.76
C GLU A 150 -21.75 2.17 9.16
N GLU A 151 -20.66 1.55 9.58
CA GLU A 151 -20.51 0.97 10.92
C GLU A 151 -20.62 2.04 12.01
N LYS A 152 -19.98 3.20 11.81
CA LYS A 152 -20.02 4.32 12.74
C LYS A 152 -21.42 4.94 12.84
N VAL A 153 -22.06 5.17 11.72
CA VAL A 153 -23.44 5.74 11.67
C VAL A 153 -24.43 4.78 12.34
N SER A 154 -24.36 3.49 12.05
CA SER A 154 -25.21 2.48 12.68
C SER A 154 -25.01 2.40 14.20
N LEU A 155 -23.76 2.50 14.67
CA LEU A 155 -23.46 2.51 16.10
C LEU A 155 -24.02 3.76 16.79
N ASP A 156 -23.84 4.92 16.20
CA ASP A 156 -24.37 6.20 16.72
C ASP A 156 -25.91 6.17 16.76
N GLU A 157 -26.57 5.64 15.76
CA GLU A 157 -28.03 5.45 15.73
C GLU A 157 -28.50 4.51 16.84
N ARG A 158 -27.80 3.41 17.10
CA ARG A 158 -28.10 2.50 18.20
C ARG A 158 -27.96 3.16 19.57
N ILE A 159 -26.89 3.92 19.77
CA ILE A 159 -26.64 4.66 21.02
C ILE A 159 -27.78 5.68 21.27
N GLU A 160 -28.19 6.43 20.27
CA GLU A 160 -29.32 7.38 20.38
C GLU A 160 -30.63 6.65 20.70
N SER A 161 -30.91 5.55 20.02
CA SER A 161 -32.09 4.70 20.27
C SER A 161 -32.12 4.17 21.69
N GLU A 162 -31.00 3.67 22.22
CA GLU A 162 -30.87 3.20 23.60
C GLU A 162 -31.04 4.32 24.62
N LYS A 163 -30.50 5.50 24.36
CA LYS A 163 -30.70 6.69 25.21
C LYS A 163 -32.15 7.12 25.28
N VAL A 164 -32.87 7.08 24.16
CA VAL A 164 -34.30 7.44 24.11
C VAL A 164 -35.16 6.40 24.83
N SER A 165 -34.84 5.11 24.75
CA SER A 165 -35.60 4.03 25.36
C SER A 165 -35.36 3.90 26.88
N SER A 166 -34.31 4.52 27.42
CA SER A 166 -34.00 4.48 28.85
C SER A 166 -34.62 5.62 29.70
N ILE A 167 -35.45 6.42 29.10
CA ILE A 167 -36.14 7.52 29.80
C ILE A 167 -37.47 7.02 30.41
#